data_0b183c3500677b6bea36cb5927113b6e
#
_entry.id   0b183c3500677b6bea36cb5927113b6e
#
_cell.length_a   1.000
_cell.length_b   1.000
_cell.length_c   1.000
_cell.angle_alpha   90.00
_cell.angle_beta   90.00
_cell.angle_gamma   90.00
#
_symmetry.space_group_name_H-M   'P 1'
#
loop_
_entity.id
_entity.type
_entity.pdbx_description
1 polymer ?
#
loop_
_entity_poly.entity_id
_entity_poly.type
_entity_poly.pdbx_seq_one_letter_code
_entity_poly.pdbx_strand_id
1 'polypeptide(L)'
;MRESAAVYLPQDTSMSLVSNSLGFASPDPKMETGIKTITTEDFGKWKMSNQAWPTGTWRYQTDVALPDLQAVAKADFTQSGVRITLPSNLPSKVQDPVVAYVPGAPALGSSSSESEILVDGKYAAEGERWTLDAIVGDEQRRRTNIYKNILDSNDRSLTLSRTVLGWTDLFDQGPRWNTEIERRGVALVSMPLILSRPAPGSSVAIPFPFIDIKLAKNANSSPIFLEGTGRWISQSSTPAETSLDFRLPDEVLPLSPTHIDFDWDLQIPRRKVKLSWFRSKDQSFVEIISFNGPSIPWKSTLTDPDLLEEFQDGLLTLRLEVAEDHGLEVSEGQVVGSPIPWRIKHLRLQVRGTTLPSNPLKP
;
A
#
# COMPACT_ATOMS: atom_id res chain seq x y z
N MET A 1 -18.44 2.51 -8.71
CA MET A 1 -17.48 2.86 -9.80
C MET A 1 -17.50 4.36 -9.99
N ARG A 2 -16.33 4.96 -10.06
CA ARG A 2 -16.17 6.37 -10.45
C ARG A 2 -15.48 6.40 -11.81
N GLU A 3 -16.07 7.09 -12.77
CA GLU A 3 -15.52 7.27 -14.11
C GLU A 3 -15.28 8.76 -14.36
N SER A 4 -14.10 9.09 -14.87
CA SER A 4 -13.82 10.41 -15.44
C SER A 4 -13.55 10.22 -16.92
N ALA A 5 -14.40 10.77 -17.74
CA ALA A 5 -14.33 10.61 -19.18
C ALA A 5 -14.30 11.96 -19.90
N ALA A 6 -13.75 11.95 -21.11
CA ALA A 6 -13.81 13.05 -22.04
C ALA A 6 -14.43 12.55 -23.34
N VAL A 7 -15.43 13.28 -23.84
CA VAL A 7 -16.08 13.03 -25.13
C VAL A 7 -15.67 14.12 -26.09
N TYR A 8 -15.14 13.74 -27.25
CA TYR A 8 -14.87 14.67 -28.32
C TYR A 8 -16.03 14.66 -29.33
N LEU A 9 -16.57 15.84 -29.59
CA LEU A 9 -17.66 16.06 -30.56
C LEU A 9 -17.13 16.87 -31.72
N PRO A 10 -17.09 16.30 -32.92
CA PRO A 10 -16.62 17.03 -34.11
C PRO A 10 -17.61 18.12 -34.58
N GLN A 11 -18.86 18.06 -34.14
CA GLN A 11 -19.92 19.02 -34.48
C GLN A 11 -20.91 19.16 -33.32
N ASP A 12 -21.69 20.22 -33.33
CA ASP A 12 -22.76 20.44 -32.37
C ASP A 12 -23.77 19.27 -32.45
N THR A 13 -24.00 18.66 -31.30
CA THR A 13 -24.82 17.43 -31.24
C THR A 13 -25.78 17.49 -30.07
N SER A 14 -26.96 16.94 -30.25
CA SER A 14 -27.92 16.72 -29.16
C SER A 14 -27.82 15.24 -28.72
N MET A 15 -27.45 15.00 -27.50
CA MET A 15 -27.29 13.64 -26.95
C MET A 15 -28.01 13.49 -25.63
N SER A 16 -28.39 12.27 -25.34
CA SER A 16 -28.91 11.87 -24.04
C SER A 16 -28.00 10.87 -23.38
N LEU A 17 -27.82 10.99 -22.07
CA LEU A 17 -27.08 10.04 -21.25
C LEU A 17 -28.11 9.28 -20.42
N VAL A 18 -28.06 7.96 -20.47
CA VAL A 18 -28.96 7.04 -19.75
C VAL A 18 -28.18 6.13 -18.85
N SER A 19 -28.62 5.93 -17.62
CA SER A 19 -28.07 4.94 -16.72
C SER A 19 -29.16 4.01 -16.20
N ASN A 20 -28.82 2.72 -16.16
CA ASN A 20 -29.62 1.67 -15.53
C ASN A 20 -29.09 1.26 -14.16
N SER A 21 -28.19 2.04 -13.58
CA SER A 21 -27.56 1.76 -12.29
C SER A 21 -27.65 2.98 -11.37
N LEU A 22 -27.68 2.72 -10.06
CA LEU A 22 -27.63 3.76 -9.04
C LEU A 22 -26.38 4.62 -9.22
N GLY A 23 -26.57 5.93 -9.33
CA GLY A 23 -25.47 6.87 -9.51
C GLY A 23 -25.94 8.13 -10.21
N PHE A 24 -25.03 9.04 -10.45
CA PHE A 24 -25.30 10.25 -11.24
C PHE A 24 -24.08 10.62 -12.09
N ALA A 25 -24.34 11.38 -13.13
CA ALA A 25 -23.30 12.00 -13.94
C ALA A 25 -23.27 13.50 -13.67
N SER A 26 -22.10 14.05 -13.42
CA SER A 26 -21.87 15.47 -13.29
C SER A 26 -20.91 15.93 -14.39
N PRO A 27 -21.23 16.96 -15.16
CA PRO A 27 -20.25 17.60 -16.03
C PRO A 27 -19.16 18.23 -15.16
N ASP A 28 -17.99 18.43 -15.75
CA ASP A 28 -16.91 19.16 -15.08
C ASP A 28 -17.44 20.56 -14.67
N PRO A 29 -17.38 20.91 -13.38
CA PRO A 29 -17.90 22.19 -12.88
C PRO A 29 -17.20 23.42 -13.50
N LYS A 30 -16.06 23.23 -14.15
CA LYS A 30 -15.36 24.30 -14.89
C LYS A 30 -15.98 24.61 -16.25
N MET A 31 -16.92 23.78 -16.72
CA MET A 31 -17.63 24.01 -17.96
C MET A 31 -19.00 24.63 -17.64
N GLU A 32 -19.14 25.92 -17.84
CA GLU A 32 -20.44 26.62 -17.81
C GLU A 32 -21.35 26.09 -18.93
N THR A 33 -22.12 25.10 -18.59
CA THR A 33 -23.15 24.58 -19.46
C THR A 33 -24.49 24.87 -18.78
N GLY A 34 -25.45 25.41 -19.55
CA GLY A 34 -26.75 25.80 -19.03
C GLY A 34 -27.48 24.73 -18.19
N ILE A 35 -28.68 25.01 -17.75
CA ILE A 35 -29.49 24.14 -16.89
C ILE A 35 -29.62 22.76 -17.52
N LYS A 36 -29.20 21.72 -16.79
CA LYS A 36 -29.35 20.33 -17.22
C LYS A 36 -30.49 19.68 -16.45
N THR A 37 -31.39 19.05 -17.17
CA THR A 37 -32.51 18.32 -16.55
C THR A 37 -32.16 16.85 -16.48
N ILE A 38 -32.15 16.31 -15.27
CA ILE A 38 -31.99 14.87 -14.98
C ILE A 38 -33.37 14.37 -14.58
N THR A 39 -33.89 13.41 -15.33
CA THR A 39 -35.16 12.74 -15.00
C THR A 39 -34.82 11.40 -14.37
N THR A 40 -35.32 11.15 -13.17
CA THR A 40 -35.21 9.85 -12.49
C THR A 40 -36.50 9.09 -12.74
N GLU A 41 -36.42 7.94 -13.39
CA GLU A 41 -37.59 7.12 -13.74
C GLU A 41 -37.94 6.09 -12.68
N ASP A 42 -36.90 5.57 -11.97
CA ASP A 42 -37.02 4.59 -10.90
C ASP A 42 -35.75 4.60 -10.06
N PHE A 43 -35.73 3.89 -8.91
CA PHE A 43 -34.50 3.69 -8.11
C PHE A 43 -33.39 3.12 -8.99
N GLY A 44 -32.40 3.93 -9.29
CA GLY A 44 -31.25 3.55 -10.09
C GLY A 44 -31.36 3.77 -11.60
N LYS A 45 -32.51 4.21 -12.11
CA LYS A 45 -32.67 4.59 -13.53
C LYS A 45 -32.80 6.08 -13.65
N TRP A 46 -31.88 6.70 -14.37
CA TRP A 46 -31.94 8.12 -14.65
C TRP A 46 -31.57 8.43 -16.10
N LYS A 47 -32.08 9.52 -16.61
CA LYS A 47 -31.85 10.00 -17.96
C LYS A 47 -31.58 11.50 -17.94
N MET A 48 -30.50 11.89 -18.59
CA MET A 48 -30.24 13.27 -18.95
C MET A 48 -30.61 13.43 -20.43
N SER A 49 -31.77 14.05 -20.72
CA SER A 49 -32.34 14.08 -22.06
C SER A 49 -31.93 15.31 -22.83
N ASN A 50 -31.75 15.14 -24.15
CA ASN A 50 -31.68 16.19 -25.17
C ASN A 50 -30.78 17.38 -24.80
N GLN A 51 -29.60 17.08 -24.26
CA GLN A 51 -28.64 18.12 -23.98
C GLN A 51 -27.94 18.54 -25.27
N ALA A 52 -27.94 19.84 -25.56
CA ALA A 52 -27.12 20.39 -26.61
C ALA A 52 -25.69 20.44 -26.18
N TRP A 53 -24.85 19.77 -26.93
CA TRP A 53 -23.41 19.71 -26.71
C TRP A 53 -22.69 20.40 -27.87
N PRO A 54 -22.10 21.58 -27.66
CA PRO A 54 -21.30 22.23 -28.68
C PRO A 54 -20.11 21.39 -29.11
N THR A 55 -19.61 21.67 -30.30
CA THR A 55 -18.36 21.12 -30.82
C THR A 55 -17.21 21.26 -29.81
N GLY A 56 -16.42 20.24 -29.63
CA GLY A 56 -15.24 20.27 -28.77
C GLY A 56 -15.11 19.07 -27.84
N THR A 57 -14.24 19.21 -26.81
CA THR A 57 -13.99 18.16 -25.82
C THR A 57 -14.76 18.46 -24.54
N TRP A 58 -15.61 17.54 -24.16
CA TRP A 58 -16.43 17.62 -22.97
C TRP A 58 -15.94 16.62 -21.93
N ARG A 59 -15.80 17.07 -20.68
CA ARG A 59 -15.43 16.22 -19.55
C ARG A 59 -16.63 16.00 -18.66
N TYR A 60 -16.77 14.78 -18.17
CA TYR A 60 -17.77 14.44 -17.18
C TYR A 60 -17.24 13.43 -16.18
N GLN A 61 -17.85 13.41 -15.02
CA GLN A 61 -17.60 12.41 -13.98
C GLN A 61 -18.90 11.67 -13.71
N THR A 62 -18.80 10.36 -13.54
CA THR A 62 -19.91 9.53 -13.11
C THR A 62 -19.51 8.74 -11.88
N ASP A 63 -20.41 8.71 -10.90
CA ASP A 63 -20.35 7.80 -9.77
C ASP A 63 -21.50 6.81 -9.89
N VAL A 64 -21.17 5.53 -10.05
CA VAL A 64 -22.14 4.47 -10.31
C VAL A 64 -21.92 3.33 -9.33
N ALA A 65 -22.99 2.90 -8.66
CA ALA A 65 -22.99 1.65 -7.89
C ALA A 65 -23.20 0.47 -8.86
N LEU A 66 -22.33 -0.51 -8.78
CA LEU A 66 -22.41 -1.75 -9.56
C LEU A 66 -22.70 -2.90 -8.57
N PRO A 67 -23.98 -3.18 -8.26
CA PRO A 67 -24.35 -4.15 -7.22
C PRO A 67 -23.87 -5.56 -7.53
N ASP A 68 -23.77 -5.92 -8.81
CA ASP A 68 -23.35 -7.24 -9.25
C ASP A 68 -21.83 -7.43 -9.29
N LEU A 69 -21.06 -6.36 -9.08
CA LEU A 69 -19.61 -6.40 -9.09
C LEU A 69 -19.08 -6.63 -7.66
N GLN A 70 -19.16 -7.85 -7.17
CA GLN A 70 -18.48 -8.23 -5.92
C GLN A 70 -16.98 -8.41 -6.16
N ALA A 71 -16.30 -7.29 -6.40
CA ALA A 71 -14.86 -7.29 -6.65
C ALA A 71 -14.09 -7.38 -5.31
N VAL A 72 -13.92 -8.57 -4.79
CA VAL A 72 -13.13 -8.86 -3.60
C VAL A 72 -11.97 -9.77 -3.98
N ALA A 73 -10.75 -9.38 -3.65
CA ALA A 73 -9.56 -10.19 -3.79
C ALA A 73 -9.36 -11.04 -2.52
N LYS A 74 -8.94 -12.30 -2.68
CA LYS A 74 -8.63 -13.21 -1.57
C LYS A 74 -7.15 -13.50 -1.53
N ALA A 75 -6.54 -13.42 -0.35
CA ALA A 75 -5.13 -13.67 -0.15
C ALA A 75 -4.91 -14.89 0.73
N ASP A 76 -4.08 -15.81 0.26
CA ASP A 76 -3.66 -17.02 0.95
C ASP A 76 -2.16 -16.97 1.22
N PHE A 77 -1.76 -17.17 2.48
CA PHE A 77 -0.35 -17.26 2.83
C PHE A 77 0.21 -18.62 2.42
N THR A 78 1.34 -18.60 1.71
CA THR A 78 2.04 -19.79 1.23
C THR A 78 3.50 -19.77 1.68
N GLN A 79 4.22 -20.85 1.45
CA GLN A 79 5.66 -20.91 1.75
C GLN A 79 6.50 -19.90 0.93
N SER A 80 6.02 -19.50 -0.25
CA SER A 80 6.71 -18.55 -1.15
C SER A 80 6.26 -17.10 -1.01
N GLY A 81 5.34 -16.79 -0.12
CA GLY A 81 4.75 -15.46 0.05
C GLY A 81 3.22 -15.50 0.08
N VAL A 82 2.59 -14.44 -0.39
CA VAL A 82 1.13 -14.30 -0.41
C VAL A 82 0.61 -14.43 -1.83
N ARG A 83 -0.25 -15.43 -2.04
CA ARG A 83 -0.98 -15.62 -3.29
C ARG A 83 -2.31 -14.91 -3.20
N ILE A 84 -2.62 -14.07 -4.16
CA ILE A 84 -3.87 -13.31 -4.20
C ILE A 84 -4.67 -13.78 -5.41
N THR A 85 -5.88 -14.27 -5.15
CA THR A 85 -6.85 -14.66 -6.17
C THR A 85 -7.78 -13.49 -6.44
N LEU A 86 -7.86 -13.10 -7.70
CA LEU A 86 -8.72 -12.01 -8.19
C LEU A 86 -10.11 -12.54 -8.55
N PRO A 87 -11.16 -11.70 -8.47
CA PRO A 87 -12.49 -12.08 -8.89
C PRO A 87 -12.55 -12.33 -10.41
N SER A 88 -13.33 -13.33 -10.81
CA SER A 88 -13.47 -13.76 -12.22
C SER A 88 -14.35 -12.84 -13.08
N ASN A 89 -15.04 -11.89 -12.48
CA ASN A 89 -15.97 -10.97 -13.15
C ASN A 89 -15.33 -9.64 -13.58
N LEU A 90 -14.01 -9.56 -13.61
CA LEU A 90 -13.30 -8.40 -14.15
C LEU A 90 -13.32 -8.44 -15.69
N PRO A 91 -13.34 -7.27 -16.36
CA PRO A 91 -13.40 -7.20 -17.84
C PRO A 91 -12.21 -7.84 -18.53
N SER A 92 -11.04 -7.80 -17.91
CA SER A 92 -9.81 -8.42 -18.43
C SER A 92 -8.84 -8.70 -17.28
N LYS A 93 -7.71 -9.32 -17.64
CA LYS A 93 -6.58 -9.51 -16.72
C LYS A 93 -6.15 -8.19 -16.08
N VAL A 94 -5.93 -8.21 -14.77
CA VAL A 94 -5.37 -7.07 -14.04
C VAL A 94 -3.90 -6.90 -14.40
N GLN A 95 -3.55 -5.71 -14.88
CA GLN A 95 -2.20 -5.30 -15.21
C GLN A 95 -1.61 -4.48 -14.07
N ASP A 96 -0.29 -4.55 -13.90
CA ASP A 96 0.49 -3.75 -12.93
C ASP A 96 -0.14 -3.77 -11.51
N PRO A 97 -0.44 -4.95 -10.94
CA PRO A 97 -1.12 -5.02 -9.65
C PRO A 97 -0.24 -4.50 -8.52
N VAL A 98 -0.84 -3.68 -7.65
CA VAL A 98 -0.21 -3.15 -6.44
C VAL A 98 -1.07 -3.52 -5.23
N VAL A 99 -0.42 -4.07 -4.21
CA VAL A 99 -1.07 -4.42 -2.95
C VAL A 99 -0.75 -3.36 -1.92
N ALA A 100 -1.77 -2.70 -1.39
CA ALA A 100 -1.70 -1.75 -0.30
C ALA A 100 -2.36 -2.37 0.94
N TYR A 101 -1.58 -3.09 1.75
CA TYR A 101 -2.09 -3.72 2.97
C TYR A 101 -1.89 -2.83 4.19
N VAL A 102 -0.67 -2.32 4.36
CA VAL A 102 -0.34 -1.34 5.40
C VAL A 102 0.07 -0.01 4.78
N PRO A 103 -0.17 1.11 5.48
CA PRO A 103 0.26 2.43 5.01
C PRO A 103 1.77 2.48 4.73
N GLY A 104 2.14 3.10 3.62
CA GLY A 104 3.54 3.34 3.26
C GLY A 104 4.36 2.15 2.78
N ALA A 105 3.76 0.96 2.72
CA ALA A 105 4.43 -0.26 2.26
C ALA A 105 3.68 -0.96 1.11
N PRO A 106 3.43 -0.27 -0.02
CA PRO A 106 2.80 -0.92 -1.16
C PRO A 106 3.75 -1.95 -1.78
N ALA A 107 3.24 -3.13 -2.08
CA ALA A 107 3.98 -4.19 -2.74
C ALA A 107 3.59 -4.29 -4.22
N LEU A 108 4.57 -4.48 -5.07
CA LEU A 108 4.32 -4.91 -6.44
C LEU A 108 3.96 -6.39 -6.43
N GLY A 109 2.84 -6.73 -7.07
CA GLY A 109 2.48 -8.11 -7.32
C GLY A 109 3.01 -8.57 -8.68
N SER A 110 3.53 -9.78 -8.75
CA SER A 110 3.79 -10.44 -10.02
C SER A 110 2.56 -11.25 -10.41
N SER A 111 2.04 -11.02 -11.62
CA SER A 111 0.91 -11.81 -12.14
C SER A 111 1.41 -13.19 -12.51
N SER A 112 0.99 -14.23 -11.76
CA SER A 112 1.34 -15.63 -12.03
C SER A 112 0.40 -16.28 -13.05
N SER A 113 -0.85 -15.79 -13.12
CA SER A 113 -1.86 -16.21 -14.09
C SER A 113 -2.84 -15.06 -14.37
N GLU A 114 -3.89 -15.31 -15.16
CA GLU A 114 -4.94 -14.30 -15.41
C GLU A 114 -5.69 -13.86 -14.15
N SER A 115 -5.81 -14.75 -13.17
CA SER A 115 -6.59 -14.52 -11.94
C SER A 115 -5.76 -14.55 -10.67
N GLU A 116 -4.43 -14.67 -10.75
CA GLU A 116 -3.58 -14.79 -9.57
C GLU A 116 -2.40 -13.82 -9.59
N ILE A 117 -2.12 -13.25 -8.43
CA ILE A 117 -0.98 -12.38 -8.16
C ILE A 117 -0.16 -13.00 -7.04
N LEU A 118 1.15 -13.03 -7.18
CA LEU A 118 2.08 -13.44 -6.13
C LEU A 118 2.79 -12.21 -5.56
N VAL A 119 2.78 -12.07 -4.24
CA VAL A 119 3.55 -11.09 -3.48
C VAL A 119 4.62 -11.83 -2.69
N ASP A 120 5.86 -11.78 -3.17
CA ASP A 120 7.02 -12.51 -2.61
C ASP A 120 7.92 -11.65 -1.69
N GLY A 121 7.48 -10.43 -1.40
CA GLY A 121 8.26 -9.49 -0.57
C GLY A 121 9.24 -8.62 -1.34
N LYS A 122 9.26 -8.68 -2.65
CA LYS A 122 10.01 -7.71 -3.46
C LYS A 122 9.29 -6.37 -3.49
N TYR A 123 10.02 -5.30 -3.24
CA TYR A 123 9.48 -3.94 -3.18
C TYR A 123 10.05 -3.08 -4.28
N ALA A 124 9.27 -2.07 -4.66
CA ALA A 124 9.88 -0.86 -5.12
C ALA A 124 10.51 -0.16 -3.90
N ALA A 125 11.83 -0.13 -3.81
CA ALA A 125 12.53 0.61 -2.76
C ALA A 125 12.14 2.09 -2.85
N GLU A 126 12.06 2.74 -1.67
CA GLU A 126 11.84 4.19 -1.61
C GLU A 126 12.95 4.88 -2.40
N GLY A 127 12.58 5.63 -3.44
CA GLY A 127 13.54 6.26 -4.37
C GLY A 127 13.97 5.41 -5.57
N GLU A 128 13.77 4.10 -5.57
CA GLU A 128 13.74 3.36 -6.81
C GLU A 128 12.49 3.76 -7.58
N ARG A 129 12.68 4.17 -8.81
CA ARG A 129 11.56 4.46 -9.70
C ARG A 129 10.71 3.22 -9.76
N TRP A 130 9.44 3.36 -9.49
CA TRP A 130 8.43 2.36 -9.79
C TRP A 130 8.54 2.05 -11.28
N THR A 131 9.46 1.18 -11.64
CA THR A 131 9.58 0.70 -13.01
C THR A 131 8.77 -0.57 -13.08
N LEU A 132 7.54 -0.44 -13.51
CA LEU A 132 6.64 -1.57 -13.76
C LEU A 132 7.21 -2.49 -14.84
N ASP A 133 8.15 -1.98 -15.66
CA ASP A 133 8.89 -2.77 -16.64
C ASP A 133 10.18 -2.08 -17.11
N ALA A 134 11.09 -2.82 -17.76
CA ALA A 134 12.41 -2.32 -18.17
C ALA A 134 12.35 -1.21 -19.24
N ILE A 135 11.25 -1.09 -19.98
CA ILE A 135 11.02 -0.06 -21.01
C ILE A 135 9.92 0.88 -20.53
N VAL A 136 10.30 2.02 -19.99
CA VAL A 136 9.36 3.02 -19.45
C VAL A 136 8.76 3.86 -20.58
N GLY A 137 7.62 3.41 -21.11
CA GLY A 137 6.77 4.21 -22.00
C GLY A 137 6.03 5.33 -21.25
N ASP A 138 5.48 6.30 -22.00
CA ASP A 138 4.73 7.41 -21.41
C ASP A 138 3.50 6.95 -20.64
N GLU A 139 2.84 5.89 -21.09
CA GLU A 139 1.69 5.30 -20.41
C GLU A 139 2.07 4.70 -19.05
N GLN A 140 3.20 3.99 -18.95
CA GLN A 140 3.66 3.46 -17.68
C GLN A 140 4.07 4.56 -16.69
N ARG A 141 4.69 5.64 -17.17
CA ARG A 141 4.97 6.82 -16.34
C ARG A 141 3.69 7.42 -15.80
N ARG A 142 2.66 7.52 -16.62
CA ARG A 142 1.34 8.02 -16.23
C ARG A 142 0.71 7.12 -15.17
N ARG A 143 0.68 5.80 -15.36
CA ARG A 143 0.16 4.82 -14.39
C ARG A 143 0.91 4.90 -13.06
N THR A 144 2.23 4.94 -13.12
CA THR A 144 3.09 5.10 -11.94
C THR A 144 2.78 6.38 -11.15
N ASN A 145 2.60 7.50 -11.85
CA ASN A 145 2.26 8.77 -11.20
C ASN A 145 0.86 8.72 -10.57
N ILE A 146 -0.09 8.05 -11.20
CA ILE A 146 -1.43 7.84 -10.63
C ILE A 146 -1.35 7.01 -9.36
N TYR A 147 -0.62 5.88 -9.36
CA TYR A 147 -0.41 5.07 -8.15
C TYR A 147 0.24 5.89 -7.03
N LYS A 148 1.31 6.63 -7.33
CA LYS A 148 1.95 7.51 -6.33
C LYS A 148 0.96 8.50 -5.75
N ASN A 149 0.21 9.19 -6.58
CA ASN A 149 -0.76 10.17 -6.10
C ASN A 149 -1.84 9.53 -5.23
N ILE A 150 -2.32 8.34 -5.57
CA ILE A 150 -3.33 7.61 -4.79
C ILE A 150 -2.74 7.11 -3.47
N LEU A 151 -1.55 6.53 -3.49
CA LEU A 151 -0.90 5.96 -2.31
C LEU A 151 -0.31 7.04 -1.39
N ASP A 152 0.07 8.19 -1.95
CA ASP A 152 0.62 9.33 -1.22
C ASP A 152 -0.45 10.33 -0.75
N SER A 153 -1.67 10.21 -1.29
CA SER A 153 -2.74 11.13 -0.93
C SER A 153 -3.19 10.87 0.51
N ASN A 154 -3.17 11.93 1.33
CA ASN A 154 -3.84 11.94 2.63
C ASN A 154 -5.38 11.99 2.48
N ASP A 155 -5.89 11.72 1.29
CA ASP A 155 -7.32 11.72 1.03
C ASP A 155 -7.96 10.48 1.70
N ARG A 156 -8.53 10.72 2.86
CA ARG A 156 -9.24 9.71 3.67
C ARG A 156 -10.46 9.11 2.95
N SER A 157 -10.84 9.64 1.79
CA SER A 157 -11.96 9.10 0.99
C SER A 157 -11.62 7.74 0.35
N LEU A 158 -10.32 7.45 0.18
CA LEU A 158 -9.82 6.16 -0.27
C LEU A 158 -9.10 5.49 0.91
N THR A 159 -9.82 4.73 1.71
CA THR A 159 -9.21 3.87 2.73
C THR A 159 -8.47 2.74 2.04
N LEU A 160 -7.21 2.99 1.67
CA LEU A 160 -6.37 2.05 0.93
C LEU A 160 -5.69 1.00 1.81
N SER A 161 -6.18 0.77 3.03
CA SER A 161 -5.74 -0.37 3.83
C SER A 161 -6.40 -1.65 3.33
N ARG A 162 -5.61 -2.72 3.20
CA ARG A 162 -6.08 -4.05 2.75
C ARG A 162 -6.76 -4.00 1.38
N THR A 163 -6.06 -3.44 0.38
CA THR A 163 -6.61 -3.21 -0.96
C THR A 163 -5.64 -3.69 -2.03
N VAL A 164 -6.18 -4.24 -3.11
CA VAL A 164 -5.46 -4.48 -4.36
C VAL A 164 -5.86 -3.43 -5.38
N LEU A 165 -4.89 -2.75 -5.94
CA LEU A 165 -5.05 -1.81 -7.05
C LEU A 165 -4.53 -2.47 -8.34
N GLY A 166 -5.16 -2.17 -9.47
CA GLY A 166 -4.67 -2.66 -10.75
C GLY A 166 -5.43 -2.07 -11.93
N TRP A 167 -4.85 -2.18 -13.10
CA TRP A 167 -5.44 -1.69 -14.34
C TRP A 167 -6.12 -2.84 -15.08
N THR A 168 -7.28 -2.55 -15.65
CA THR A 168 -8.07 -3.48 -16.47
C THR A 168 -8.69 -2.73 -17.64
N ASP A 169 -9.31 -3.44 -18.58
CA ASP A 169 -10.09 -2.82 -19.62
C ASP A 169 -11.31 -2.09 -19.06
N LEU A 170 -11.90 -1.24 -19.85
CA LEU A 170 -13.09 -0.52 -19.46
C LEU A 170 -14.25 -1.48 -19.15
N PHE A 171 -14.98 -1.20 -18.09
CA PHE A 171 -16.22 -1.89 -17.80
C PHE A 171 -17.30 -1.50 -18.83
N ASP A 172 -18.01 -2.48 -19.37
CA ASP A 172 -19.18 -2.24 -20.23
C ASP A 172 -20.46 -1.92 -19.42
N GLN A 173 -20.28 -1.46 -18.22
CA GLN A 173 -21.34 -1.09 -17.29
C GLN A 173 -21.27 0.42 -17.01
N GLY A 174 -22.40 0.99 -16.68
CA GLY A 174 -22.48 2.42 -16.35
C GLY A 174 -23.35 3.20 -17.34
N PRO A 175 -23.29 4.54 -17.28
CA PRO A 175 -24.09 5.39 -18.16
C PRO A 175 -23.73 5.19 -19.62
N ARG A 176 -24.76 5.14 -20.48
CA ARG A 176 -24.62 4.98 -21.93
C ARG A 176 -25.20 6.19 -22.66
N TRP A 177 -24.56 6.60 -23.70
CA TRP A 177 -25.09 7.59 -24.62
C TRP A 177 -26.12 6.95 -25.54
N ASN A 178 -27.14 7.71 -25.92
CA ASN A 178 -28.14 7.26 -26.90
C ASN A 178 -27.58 7.18 -28.33
N THR A 179 -26.34 7.62 -28.52
CA THR A 179 -25.60 7.58 -29.78
C THR A 179 -24.43 6.65 -29.62
N GLU A 180 -24.08 5.92 -30.67
CA GLU A 180 -22.86 5.07 -30.67
C GLU A 180 -21.62 5.94 -30.49
N ILE A 181 -20.87 5.66 -29.45
CA ILE A 181 -19.59 6.32 -29.13
C ILE A 181 -18.52 5.29 -29.00
N GLU A 182 -17.42 5.47 -29.72
CA GLU A 182 -16.24 4.67 -29.53
C GLU A 182 -15.61 4.99 -28.16
N ARG A 183 -15.51 3.99 -27.30
CA ARG A 183 -14.89 4.13 -25.97
C ARG A 183 -13.47 3.58 -26.01
N ARG A 184 -12.50 4.40 -25.62
CA ARG A 184 -11.09 4.02 -25.48
C ARG A 184 -10.62 4.39 -24.10
N GLY A 185 -9.85 3.51 -23.47
CA GLY A 185 -9.26 3.77 -22.16
C GLY A 185 -9.01 2.51 -21.36
N VAL A 186 -8.60 2.71 -20.12
CA VAL A 186 -8.41 1.67 -19.13
C VAL A 186 -9.05 2.07 -17.81
N ALA A 187 -9.44 1.09 -17.02
CA ALA A 187 -10.01 1.31 -15.70
C ALA A 187 -8.96 0.97 -14.61
N LEU A 188 -8.83 1.83 -13.62
CA LEU A 188 -8.13 1.50 -12.39
C LEU A 188 -9.15 0.91 -11.42
N VAL A 189 -8.94 -0.34 -11.02
CA VAL A 189 -9.78 -1.03 -10.06
C VAL A 189 -9.13 -1.00 -8.68
N SER A 190 -9.97 -0.85 -7.67
CA SER A 190 -9.60 -0.94 -6.25
C SER A 190 -10.47 -2.01 -5.61
N MET A 191 -9.86 -3.07 -5.13
CA MET A 191 -10.55 -4.24 -4.60
C MET A 191 -10.16 -4.47 -3.15
N PRO A 192 -11.13 -4.59 -2.22
CA PRO A 192 -10.83 -5.04 -0.87
C PRO A 192 -10.10 -6.37 -0.88
N LEU A 193 -9.10 -6.51 0.00
CA LEU A 193 -8.32 -7.73 0.17
C LEU A 193 -8.73 -8.43 1.45
N ILE A 194 -9.22 -9.65 1.33
CA ILE A 194 -9.56 -10.51 2.46
C ILE A 194 -8.46 -11.56 2.60
N LEU A 195 -7.90 -11.65 3.80
CA LEU A 195 -6.92 -12.68 4.13
C LEU A 195 -7.64 -13.97 4.54
N SER A 196 -7.18 -15.08 4.00
CA SER A 196 -7.64 -16.41 4.39
C SER A 196 -6.75 -16.95 5.50
N ARG A 197 -7.36 -17.62 6.48
CA ARG A 197 -6.60 -18.33 7.51
C ARG A 197 -6.00 -19.61 6.93
N PRO A 198 -4.66 -19.81 6.99
CA PRO A 198 -4.04 -21.05 6.56
C PRO A 198 -4.48 -22.23 7.42
N ALA A 199 -4.45 -23.44 6.86
CA ALA A 199 -4.70 -24.65 7.64
C ALA A 199 -3.61 -24.84 8.70
N PRO A 200 -3.93 -25.41 9.89
CA PRO A 200 -2.93 -25.75 10.89
C PRO A 200 -1.85 -26.67 10.31
N GLY A 201 -0.59 -26.41 10.67
CA GLY A 201 0.57 -27.13 10.14
C GLY A 201 1.07 -26.64 8.79
N SER A 202 0.44 -25.62 8.20
CA SER A 202 0.91 -25.04 6.95
C SER A 202 2.16 -24.20 7.15
N SER A 203 3.19 -24.40 6.30
CA SER A 203 4.34 -23.52 6.23
C SER A 203 3.96 -22.23 5.48
N VAL A 204 4.24 -21.09 6.08
CA VAL A 204 3.90 -19.77 5.56
C VAL A 204 5.09 -18.83 5.56
N ALA A 205 5.14 -17.93 4.58
CA ALA A 205 6.00 -16.77 4.57
C ALA A 205 5.10 -15.52 4.58
N ILE A 206 5.36 -14.64 5.53
CA ILE A 206 4.62 -13.39 5.73
C ILE A 206 5.54 -12.25 5.34
N PRO A 207 5.39 -11.69 4.14
CA PRO A 207 6.24 -10.61 3.67
C PRO A 207 5.88 -9.28 4.36
N PHE A 208 6.83 -8.39 4.41
CA PHE A 208 6.73 -7.08 5.07
C PHE A 208 5.43 -6.30 4.79
N PRO A 209 4.89 -6.22 3.55
CA PRO A 209 3.66 -5.46 3.30
C PRO A 209 2.45 -5.93 4.09
N PHE A 210 2.51 -7.12 4.66
CA PHE A 210 1.45 -7.70 5.49
C PHE A 210 1.72 -7.58 6.99
N ILE A 211 2.85 -6.98 7.38
CA ILE A 211 3.22 -6.76 8.78
C ILE A 211 2.91 -5.30 9.14
N ASP A 212 1.99 -5.09 10.07
CA ASP A 212 1.61 -3.76 10.54
C ASP A 212 2.72 -3.19 11.45
N ILE A 213 3.06 -1.91 11.28
CA ILE A 213 4.09 -1.23 12.07
C ILE A 213 3.47 -0.05 12.78
N LYS A 214 3.65 0.01 14.10
CA LYS A 214 3.18 1.10 14.95
C LYS A 214 4.29 1.58 15.88
N LEU A 215 4.14 2.80 16.35
CA LEU A 215 4.96 3.27 17.46
C LEU A 215 4.53 2.55 18.73
N ALA A 216 5.50 2.01 19.48
CA ALA A 216 5.20 1.38 20.76
C ALA A 216 4.71 2.41 21.78
N LYS A 217 3.69 2.07 22.56
CA LYS A 217 2.96 3.00 23.44
C LYS A 217 3.82 3.74 24.48
N ASN A 218 4.98 3.20 24.84
CA ASN A 218 5.88 3.75 25.86
C ASN A 218 7.16 4.35 25.28
N ALA A 219 7.17 4.62 23.97
CA ALA A 219 8.36 5.18 23.34
C ALA A 219 8.51 6.67 23.69
N ASN A 220 9.58 7.02 24.41
CA ASN A 220 10.10 8.39 24.48
C ASN A 220 10.67 8.74 23.09
N SER A 221 9.83 8.83 22.08
CA SER A 221 10.29 8.80 20.71
C SER A 221 10.43 10.20 20.14
N SER A 222 11.62 10.53 19.67
CA SER A 222 11.73 11.44 18.53
C SER A 222 10.95 10.83 17.37
N PRO A 223 10.01 11.54 16.76
CA PRO A 223 9.15 10.98 15.71
C PRO A 223 9.94 10.77 14.41
N ILE A 224 10.74 9.70 14.36
CA ILE A 224 11.47 9.30 13.14
C ILE A 224 10.64 8.41 12.22
N PHE A 225 9.50 7.94 12.70
CA PHE A 225 8.53 7.15 11.94
C PHE A 225 7.15 7.81 11.99
N LEU A 226 6.55 8.00 10.83
CA LEU A 226 5.23 8.60 10.65
C LEU A 226 4.19 7.48 10.51
N GLU A 227 3.61 7.06 11.63
CA GLU A 227 2.67 5.93 11.70
C GLU A 227 1.50 6.07 10.72
N GLY A 228 0.92 7.28 10.60
CA GLY A 228 -0.23 7.50 9.71
C GLY A 228 0.05 7.30 8.23
N THR A 229 1.32 7.38 7.81
CA THR A 229 1.75 7.18 6.42
C THR A 229 2.68 5.99 6.24
N GLY A 230 3.11 5.34 7.34
CA GLY A 230 4.07 4.24 7.31
C GLY A 230 5.47 4.64 6.81
N ARG A 231 5.83 5.91 6.91
CA ARG A 231 7.06 6.46 6.35
C ARG A 231 8.06 6.86 7.42
N TRP A 232 9.33 6.70 7.07
CA TRP A 232 10.42 7.26 7.84
C TRP A 232 10.58 8.75 7.53
N ILE A 233 11.00 9.55 8.51
CA ILE A 233 11.35 10.94 8.24
C ILE A 233 12.53 10.98 7.25
N SER A 234 12.49 11.95 6.37
CA SER A 234 13.46 12.03 5.28
C SER A 234 14.89 12.23 5.76
N GLN A 235 15.09 12.92 6.87
CA GLN A 235 16.40 13.28 7.38
C GLN A 235 16.35 13.82 8.81
N SER A 236 17.34 13.47 9.65
CA SER A 236 17.54 14.05 10.98
C SER A 236 19.03 14.32 11.23
N SER A 237 19.33 15.33 12.03
CA SER A 237 20.68 15.63 12.51
C SER A 237 20.87 15.39 14.00
N THR A 238 19.79 15.06 14.72
CA THR A 238 19.81 14.76 16.17
C THR A 238 19.86 13.28 16.45
N PRO A 239 20.36 12.84 17.60
CA PRO A 239 20.22 11.47 18.04
C PRO A 239 18.74 11.11 18.19
N ALA A 240 18.41 9.84 18.07
CA ALA A 240 17.04 9.39 18.19
C ALA A 240 16.95 7.99 18.78
N GLU A 241 15.90 7.77 19.54
CA GLU A 241 15.49 6.46 20.03
C GLU A 241 14.02 6.26 19.65
N THR A 242 13.70 5.13 19.03
CA THR A 242 12.34 4.80 18.64
C THR A 242 12.07 3.33 18.86
N SER A 243 10.95 3.03 19.52
CA SER A 243 10.45 1.68 19.64
C SER A 243 9.25 1.46 18.72
N LEU A 244 9.27 0.37 17.98
CA LEU A 244 8.29 0.00 16.97
C LEU A 244 7.73 -1.38 17.26
N ASP A 245 6.42 -1.48 17.18
CA ASP A 245 5.67 -2.72 17.28
C ASP A 245 5.40 -3.26 15.87
N PHE A 246 5.93 -4.43 15.57
CA PHE A 246 5.67 -5.19 14.35
C PHE A 246 4.62 -6.24 14.64
N ARG A 247 3.48 -6.16 13.98
CA ARG A 247 2.35 -7.06 14.22
C ARG A 247 2.03 -7.88 12.99
N LEU A 248 1.99 -9.19 13.16
CA LEU A 248 1.51 -10.13 12.16
C LEU A 248 -0.01 -10.04 11.99
N PRO A 249 -0.56 -10.42 10.81
CA PRO A 249 -2.00 -10.57 10.62
C PRO A 249 -2.59 -11.60 11.57
N ASP A 250 -3.75 -11.32 12.13
CA ASP A 250 -4.45 -12.23 13.05
C ASP A 250 -4.81 -13.57 12.38
N GLU A 251 -4.95 -13.56 11.06
CA GLU A 251 -5.29 -14.74 10.26
C GLU A 251 -4.21 -15.83 10.27
N VAL A 252 -2.92 -15.46 10.50
CA VAL A 252 -1.81 -16.43 10.57
C VAL A 252 -1.51 -16.91 11.98
N LEU A 253 -2.18 -16.36 13.00
CA LEU A 253 -1.92 -16.68 14.39
C LEU A 253 -2.79 -17.84 14.90
N PRO A 254 -2.29 -18.67 15.84
CA PRO A 254 -0.94 -18.65 16.37
C PRO A 254 0.07 -19.24 15.38
N LEU A 255 1.28 -18.69 15.40
CA LEU A 255 2.38 -19.07 14.50
C LEU A 255 3.54 -19.65 15.32
N SER A 256 4.23 -20.66 14.80
CA SER A 256 5.57 -21.07 15.25
C SER A 256 6.60 -20.52 14.26
N PRO A 257 7.19 -19.36 14.53
CA PRO A 257 8.19 -18.78 13.64
C PRO A 257 9.44 -19.69 13.60
N THR A 258 10.03 -19.81 12.41
CA THR A 258 11.29 -20.55 12.22
C THR A 258 12.47 -19.62 11.99
N HIS A 259 12.23 -18.50 11.35
CA HIS A 259 13.22 -17.45 11.16
C HIS A 259 12.57 -16.12 10.76
N ILE A 260 13.28 -15.05 11.02
CA ILE A 260 12.91 -13.67 10.66
C ILE A 260 14.02 -13.12 9.77
N ASP A 261 13.65 -12.76 8.54
CA ASP A 261 14.56 -12.10 7.62
C ASP A 261 14.43 -10.58 7.81
N PHE A 262 15.54 -9.92 8.11
CA PHE A 262 15.66 -8.48 8.21
C PHE A 262 16.29 -7.91 6.95
N ASP A 263 15.74 -6.78 6.48
CA ASP A 263 16.29 -5.95 5.41
C ASP A 263 16.19 -4.48 5.83
N TRP A 264 17.32 -3.85 6.09
CA TRP A 264 17.33 -2.42 6.39
C TRP A 264 18.40 -1.68 5.58
N ASP A 265 18.10 -0.42 5.27
CA ASP A 265 19.04 0.52 4.66
C ASP A 265 18.98 1.85 5.43
N LEU A 266 20.09 2.13 6.15
CA LEU A 266 20.27 3.35 6.91
C LEU A 266 21.50 4.09 6.39
N GLN A 267 21.38 5.39 6.27
CA GLN A 267 22.51 6.30 6.01
C GLN A 267 22.79 7.08 7.30
N ILE A 268 23.86 6.70 8.00
CA ILE A 268 24.16 7.16 9.36
C ILE A 268 25.63 7.55 9.50
N PRO A 269 26.14 8.48 8.71
CA PRO A 269 27.54 8.82 8.77
C PRO A 269 27.96 9.25 10.19
N ARG A 270 29.13 8.75 10.63
CA ARG A 270 29.77 9.07 11.93
C ARG A 270 28.91 8.83 13.17
N ARG A 271 27.94 7.91 13.12
CA ARG A 271 27.09 7.60 14.26
C ARG A 271 27.10 6.10 14.56
N LYS A 272 26.88 5.77 15.82
CA LYS A 272 26.58 4.40 16.23
C LYS A 272 25.07 4.17 16.12
N VAL A 273 24.70 3.01 15.57
CA VAL A 273 23.32 2.54 15.56
C VAL A 273 23.26 1.21 16.29
N LYS A 274 22.16 1.04 17.02
CA LYS A 274 21.86 -0.18 17.72
C LYS A 274 20.40 -0.56 17.45
N LEU A 275 20.17 -1.82 17.10
CA LEU A 275 18.86 -2.44 17.02
C LEU A 275 18.75 -3.49 18.11
N SER A 276 17.68 -3.41 18.89
CA SER A 276 17.39 -4.35 19.96
C SER A 276 15.94 -4.79 19.90
N TRP A 277 15.63 -5.97 20.42
CA TRP A 277 14.28 -6.47 20.59
C TRP A 277 13.88 -6.53 22.06
N PHE A 278 12.62 -6.34 22.35
CA PHE A 278 12.07 -6.41 23.70
C PHE A 278 11.79 -7.86 24.07
N ARG A 279 12.39 -8.33 25.18
CA ARG A 279 12.15 -9.63 25.73
C ARG A 279 11.20 -9.54 26.93
N SER A 280 10.01 -10.14 26.79
CA SER A 280 8.93 -10.05 27.80
C SER A 280 9.30 -10.73 29.11
N LYS A 281 10.09 -11.80 29.03
CA LYS A 281 10.48 -12.64 30.20
C LYS A 281 11.19 -11.85 31.29
N ASP A 282 12.08 -10.93 30.93
CA ASP A 282 12.85 -10.12 31.89
C ASP A 282 12.64 -8.61 31.70
N GLN A 283 11.67 -8.21 30.88
CA GLN A 283 11.31 -6.81 30.60
C GLN A 283 12.52 -5.98 30.14
N SER A 284 13.39 -6.57 29.35
CA SER A 284 14.64 -5.95 28.90
C SER A 284 14.77 -5.92 27.38
N PHE A 285 15.62 -5.03 26.88
CA PHE A 285 15.98 -4.98 25.47
C PHE A 285 17.27 -5.76 25.22
N VAL A 286 17.21 -6.74 24.32
CA VAL A 286 18.34 -7.56 23.90
C VAL A 286 18.86 -7.04 22.57
N GLU A 287 20.17 -6.81 22.48
CA GLU A 287 20.80 -6.33 21.26
C GLU A 287 20.76 -7.38 20.15
N ILE A 288 20.25 -7.00 18.98
CA ILE A 288 20.33 -7.80 17.74
C ILE A 288 21.63 -7.47 17.04
N ILE A 289 21.91 -6.19 16.84
CA ILE A 289 23.08 -5.69 16.13
C ILE A 289 23.44 -4.28 16.57
N SER A 290 24.72 -4.00 16.56
CA SER A 290 25.27 -2.65 16.74
C SER A 290 26.39 -2.41 15.74
N PHE A 291 26.40 -1.27 15.08
CA PHE A 291 27.47 -0.91 14.16
C PHE A 291 27.74 0.59 14.13
N ASN A 292 28.97 0.92 13.72
CA ASN A 292 29.42 2.30 13.48
C ASN A 292 29.72 2.45 12.00
N GLY A 293 29.42 3.59 11.42
CA GLY A 293 29.97 3.92 10.13
C GLY A 293 29.00 4.42 9.07
N PRO A 294 29.50 4.67 7.86
CA PRO A 294 28.67 5.14 6.77
C PRO A 294 27.67 4.06 6.38
N SER A 295 26.57 4.44 5.80
CA SER A 295 25.48 3.58 5.33
C SER A 295 25.90 2.19 4.87
N ILE A 296 25.29 1.17 5.45
CA ILE A 296 25.42 -0.21 4.96
C ILE A 296 24.02 -0.80 4.86
N PRO A 297 23.54 -1.17 3.65
CA PRO A 297 22.39 -2.04 3.54
C PRO A 297 22.74 -3.36 4.27
N TRP A 298 21.94 -3.74 5.25
CA TRP A 298 22.15 -4.94 6.02
C TRP A 298 20.98 -5.89 5.85
N LYS A 299 21.31 -7.13 5.49
CA LYS A 299 20.37 -8.24 5.42
C LYS A 299 20.85 -9.34 6.32
N SER A 300 19.96 -9.86 7.15
CA SER A 300 20.27 -10.97 8.03
C SER A 300 19.04 -11.82 8.29
N THR A 301 19.28 -13.10 8.54
CA THR A 301 18.26 -14.04 9.00
C THR A 301 18.51 -14.36 10.45
N LEU A 302 17.53 -14.09 11.30
CA LEU A 302 17.58 -14.37 12.73
C LEU A 302 16.84 -15.67 13.02
N THR A 303 17.51 -16.53 13.80
CA THR A 303 17.01 -17.85 14.23
C THR A 303 17.14 -18.04 15.74
N ASP A 304 17.35 -16.95 16.49
CA ASP A 304 17.44 -16.98 17.94
C ASP A 304 16.12 -17.51 18.53
N PRO A 305 16.14 -18.60 19.32
CA PRO A 305 14.93 -19.22 19.84
C PRO A 305 14.11 -18.30 20.74
N ASP A 306 14.77 -17.51 21.58
CA ASP A 306 14.08 -16.58 22.51
C ASP A 306 13.35 -15.48 21.72
N LEU A 307 13.98 -14.94 20.66
CA LEU A 307 13.36 -13.97 19.76
C LEU A 307 12.16 -14.55 18.99
N LEU A 308 12.30 -15.79 18.51
CA LEU A 308 11.23 -16.47 17.78
C LEU A 308 10.05 -16.80 18.71
N GLU A 309 10.32 -17.17 19.98
CA GLU A 309 9.26 -17.41 20.96
C GLU A 309 8.44 -16.15 21.25
N GLU A 310 9.09 -14.99 21.41
CA GLU A 310 8.38 -13.71 21.60
C GLU A 310 7.44 -13.38 20.43
N PHE A 311 7.77 -13.80 19.23
CA PHE A 311 6.96 -13.51 18.05
C PHE A 311 5.82 -14.51 17.79
N GLN A 312 5.64 -15.54 18.62
CA GLN A 312 4.54 -16.53 18.47
C GLN A 312 3.15 -15.89 18.60
N ASP A 313 3.01 -14.90 19.47
CA ASP A 313 1.78 -14.14 19.65
C ASP A 313 1.59 -13.04 18.58
N GLY A 314 2.48 -12.99 17.60
CA GLY A 314 2.39 -12.09 16.45
C GLY A 314 2.81 -10.65 16.71
N LEU A 315 3.42 -10.34 17.85
CA LEU A 315 3.91 -9.01 18.19
C LEU A 315 5.41 -9.05 18.53
N LEU A 316 6.19 -8.26 17.80
CA LEU A 316 7.61 -8.05 18.08
C LEU A 316 7.87 -6.56 18.26
N THR A 317 8.36 -6.16 19.43
CA THR A 317 8.78 -4.78 19.69
C THR A 317 10.28 -4.64 19.44
N LEU A 318 10.64 -3.78 18.50
CA LEU A 318 12.04 -3.43 18.20
C LEU A 318 12.33 -2.00 18.67
N ARG A 319 13.54 -1.79 19.20
CA ARG A 319 14.09 -0.48 19.53
C ARG A 319 15.25 -0.17 18.61
N LEU A 320 15.16 0.97 17.92
CA LEU A 320 16.23 1.55 17.13
C LEU A 320 16.81 2.77 17.85
N GLU A 321 18.09 2.74 18.12
CA GLU A 321 18.83 3.81 18.77
C GLU A 321 19.88 4.35 17.78
N VAL A 322 19.88 5.66 17.52
CA VAL A 322 20.87 6.38 16.72
C VAL A 322 21.59 7.36 17.64
N ALA A 323 22.87 7.10 17.90
CA ALA A 323 23.69 7.91 18.80
C ALA A 323 24.02 9.30 18.22
N GLU A 324 24.66 10.12 19.03
CA GLU A 324 25.21 11.42 18.59
C GLU A 324 26.29 11.26 17.52
N ASP A 325 26.55 12.34 16.80
CA ASP A 325 27.62 12.42 15.78
C ASP A 325 28.98 12.47 16.46
N HIS A 326 29.77 11.42 16.33
CA HIS A 326 31.13 11.32 16.92
C HIS A 326 32.18 12.23 16.25
N GLY A 327 31.85 12.88 15.14
CA GLY A 327 32.75 13.80 14.46
C GLY A 327 32.56 15.26 14.85
N LEU A 328 31.71 15.55 15.85
CA LEU A 328 31.61 16.89 16.42
C LEU A 328 32.71 17.05 17.47
N GLU A 329 33.66 17.94 17.20
CA GLU A 329 34.68 18.31 18.18
C GLU A 329 34.10 19.34 19.17
N VAL A 330 34.32 19.09 20.47
CA VAL A 330 34.00 20.06 21.50
C VAL A 330 35.30 20.79 21.86
N SER A 331 35.49 21.99 21.37
CA SER A 331 36.61 22.85 21.72
C SER A 331 36.13 23.97 22.64
N GLU A 332 36.74 24.11 23.82
CA GLU A 332 36.42 25.13 24.80
C GLU A 332 34.92 25.23 25.20
N GLY A 333 34.21 24.10 25.22
CA GLY A 333 32.78 24.07 25.53
C GLY A 333 31.84 24.46 24.38
N GLN A 334 32.38 24.74 23.20
CA GLN A 334 31.60 24.97 21.97
C GLN A 334 31.69 23.77 21.03
N VAL A 335 30.56 23.38 20.47
CA VAL A 335 30.50 22.35 19.44
C VAL A 335 30.97 22.95 18.13
N VAL A 336 32.14 22.51 17.64
CA VAL A 336 32.70 22.96 16.35
C VAL A 336 32.31 21.97 15.28
N GLY A 337 31.58 22.45 14.30
CA GLY A 337 31.10 21.70 13.15
C GLY A 337 29.59 21.58 13.08
N SER A 338 29.07 21.27 11.91
CA SER A 338 27.64 20.99 11.72
C SER A 338 27.41 19.48 11.77
N PRO A 339 26.40 19.00 12.51
CA PRO A 339 26.08 17.59 12.56
C PRO A 339 25.69 17.09 11.17
N ILE A 340 26.27 15.97 10.75
CA ILE A 340 25.91 15.35 9.48
C ILE A 340 24.54 14.70 9.64
N PRO A 341 23.61 14.99 8.72
CA PRO A 341 22.30 14.40 8.77
C PRO A 341 22.33 12.91 8.45
N TRP A 342 21.44 12.17 9.06
CA TRP A 342 21.21 10.74 8.87
C TRP A 342 19.76 10.48 8.46
N ARG A 343 19.52 9.33 7.86
CA ARG A 343 18.18 8.90 7.45
C ARG A 343 18.03 7.39 7.45
N ILE A 344 16.80 6.95 7.64
CA ILE A 344 16.37 5.58 7.42
C ILE A 344 15.68 5.53 6.06
N LYS A 345 16.15 4.69 5.16
CA LYS A 345 15.45 4.44 3.91
C LYS A 345 14.36 3.40 4.11
N HIS A 346 14.71 2.30 4.78
CA HIS A 346 13.74 1.29 5.18
C HIS A 346 14.27 0.42 6.33
N LEU A 347 13.32 -0.16 7.06
CA LEU A 347 13.51 -1.27 8.00
C LEU A 347 12.35 -2.23 7.77
N ARG A 348 12.63 -3.45 7.33
CA ARG A 348 11.65 -4.42 6.89
C ARG A 348 11.90 -5.78 7.49
N LEU A 349 10.82 -6.51 7.76
CA LEU A 349 10.84 -7.87 8.26
C LEU A 349 10.07 -8.76 7.29
N GLN A 350 10.54 -10.00 7.14
CA GLN A 350 9.77 -11.10 6.60
C GLN A 350 9.82 -12.23 7.62
N VAL A 351 8.68 -12.81 7.94
CA VAL A 351 8.59 -13.89 8.92
C VAL A 351 8.23 -15.18 8.21
N ARG A 352 8.93 -16.25 8.52
CA ARG A 352 8.56 -17.60 8.08
C ARG A 352 8.32 -18.50 9.27
N GLY A 353 7.33 -19.38 9.14
CA GLY A 353 6.94 -20.24 10.22
C GLY A 353 5.88 -21.26 9.82
N THR A 354 5.39 -21.96 10.82
CA THR A 354 4.32 -22.94 10.66
C THR A 354 3.11 -22.52 11.51
N THR A 355 1.93 -22.52 10.91
CA THR A 355 0.70 -22.19 11.62
C THR A 355 0.35 -23.27 12.63
N LEU A 356 -0.08 -22.88 13.80
CA LEU A 356 -0.49 -23.79 14.86
C LEU A 356 -2.02 -23.93 14.90
N PRO A 357 -2.55 -25.03 15.47
CA PRO A 357 -3.97 -25.14 15.74
C PRO A 357 -4.45 -23.98 16.62
N SER A 358 -5.53 -23.33 16.23
CA SER A 358 -6.16 -22.34 17.10
C SER A 358 -6.61 -23.06 18.37
N ASN A 359 -6.12 -22.62 19.51
CA ASN A 359 -6.61 -23.16 20.78
C ASN A 359 -8.07 -22.65 20.96
N PRO A 360 -9.11 -23.51 20.96
CA PRO A 360 -10.48 -23.01 21.00
C PRO A 360 -10.90 -22.42 22.36
N LEU A 361 -9.95 -22.30 23.30
CA LEU A 361 -10.25 -21.91 24.68
C LEU A 361 -9.22 -20.93 25.25
N LYS A 362 -9.27 -19.68 24.84
CA LYS A 362 -9.06 -18.55 25.76
C LYS A 362 -10.25 -17.63 25.59
N PRO A 363 -11.18 -17.61 26.55
CA PRO A 363 -12.30 -16.66 26.56
C PRO A 363 -11.81 -15.21 26.74
#